data_ee2c96742773e6685dfd3f8a95f9db2b
#
_entry.id   ee2c96742773e6685dfd3f8a95f9db2b
#
_cell.length_a   1.000
_cell.length_b   1.000
_cell.length_c   1.000
_cell.angle_alpha   90.00
_cell.angle_beta   90.00
_cell.angle_gamma   90.00
#
_symmetry.space_group_name_H-M   'P 1'
#
loop_
_entity.id
_entity.type
_entity.pdbx_description
1 polymer ?
#
loop_
_entity_poly.entity_id
_entity_poly.type
_entity_poly.pdbx_seq_one_letter_code
_entity_poly.pdbx_strand_id
1 'polypeptide(L)'
;MQPKDGRDRIQRLTQAFGHLPQVLAVVLAGSRAVATSDRGSDFDLYVYAVCEVPIEFRRTLLGENAEIDNRFWEPGDEWSDPSTGTQIDIMYRSPEWIEEQLNRVLSRHEAALGYTTCFWYNVVHSEALFDPRSWYQELQNRGRVAYPERLRHAIVMKNWPVLRRNHSSYRHQIEIALNRGDIVSVQHRVTAFLASFFDIWFALERKPHPGEKRLLSHLPEPWVSLVRALTEASPGTLLTHIDALVDCVDAKLIEEGIFAASGRIEHAAAWVSDLERACDFYRQWFGATIGPKYVSTARPFTSCFLTLRSGARLELMNTPGEAPRMAHIAVSLGSRDAVDRLVGAMRAAGVTIARDPRITGDGYYEAVVNDTEGNLLEITA
;
A
#
# COMPACT_ATOMS: atom_id res chain seq x y z
N MET A 1 17.43 -34.49 -30.65
CA MET A 1 17.68 -34.65 -29.20
C MET A 1 16.91 -33.49 -28.55
N GLN A 2 15.85 -33.77 -27.82
CA GLN A 2 15.16 -32.74 -27.06
C GLN A 2 16.17 -32.16 -26.04
N PRO A 3 16.18 -30.83 -25.77
CA PRO A 3 17.04 -30.28 -24.76
C PRO A 3 16.70 -30.97 -23.43
N LYS A 4 17.72 -31.57 -22.77
CA LYS A 4 17.57 -32.14 -21.43
C LYS A 4 17.02 -31.01 -20.54
N ASP A 5 15.80 -31.15 -20.11
CA ASP A 5 15.15 -30.23 -19.21
C ASP A 5 15.98 -30.22 -17.91
N GLY A 6 16.30 -29.05 -17.36
CA GLY A 6 17.09 -28.87 -16.12
C GLY A 6 16.55 -29.67 -14.93
N ARG A 7 15.35 -30.23 -15.03
CA ARG A 7 14.70 -31.09 -14.02
C ARG A 7 15.51 -32.29 -13.60
N ASP A 8 16.22 -32.97 -14.54
CA ASP A 8 17.10 -34.12 -14.20
C ASP A 8 18.21 -33.68 -13.23
N ARG A 9 18.69 -32.42 -13.39
CA ARG A 9 19.72 -31.89 -12.54
C ARG A 9 19.15 -31.53 -11.16
N ILE A 10 18.00 -30.88 -11.12
CA ILE A 10 17.29 -30.60 -9.86
C ILE A 10 17.04 -31.88 -9.07
N GLN A 11 16.62 -32.94 -9.73
CA GLN A 11 16.42 -34.23 -9.06
C GLN A 11 17.72 -34.82 -8.46
N ARG A 12 18.85 -34.69 -9.15
CA ARG A 12 20.16 -35.14 -8.61
C ARG A 12 20.59 -34.30 -7.41
N LEU A 13 20.43 -32.96 -7.49
CA LEU A 13 20.72 -32.07 -6.37
C LEU A 13 19.82 -32.40 -5.17
N THR A 14 18.54 -32.58 -5.40
CA THR A 14 17.57 -32.98 -4.36
C THR A 14 17.96 -34.29 -3.69
N GLN A 15 18.37 -35.30 -4.43
CA GLN A 15 18.84 -36.58 -3.89
C GLN A 15 20.12 -36.39 -3.05
N ALA A 16 21.10 -35.63 -3.56
CA ALA A 16 22.36 -35.38 -2.86
C ALA A 16 22.14 -34.67 -1.53
N PHE A 17 21.35 -33.60 -1.51
CA PHE A 17 21.00 -32.90 -0.26
C PHE A 17 20.17 -33.77 0.68
N GLY A 18 19.24 -34.56 0.14
CA GLY A 18 18.39 -35.45 0.93
C GLY A 18 19.14 -36.59 1.65
N HIS A 19 20.37 -36.93 1.25
CA HIS A 19 21.21 -37.86 1.97
C HIS A 19 21.88 -37.26 3.23
N LEU A 20 21.85 -35.94 3.39
CA LEU A 20 22.42 -35.26 4.55
C LEU A 20 21.46 -35.32 5.74
N PRO A 21 21.88 -35.84 6.92
CA PRO A 21 20.98 -36.04 8.06
C PRO A 21 20.42 -34.75 8.63
N GLN A 22 21.10 -33.61 8.42
CA GLN A 22 20.68 -32.28 8.87
C GLN A 22 19.63 -31.64 7.94
N VAL A 23 19.43 -32.12 6.72
CA VAL A 23 18.46 -31.59 5.77
C VAL A 23 17.07 -32.14 6.08
N LEU A 24 16.13 -31.24 6.36
CA LEU A 24 14.72 -31.58 6.60
C LEU A 24 13.92 -31.59 5.31
N ALA A 25 14.16 -30.61 4.44
CA ALA A 25 13.43 -30.49 3.17
C ALA A 25 14.29 -29.83 2.09
N VAL A 26 14.03 -30.20 0.82
CA VAL A 26 14.50 -29.51 -0.37
C VAL A 26 13.27 -29.10 -1.17
N VAL A 27 13.19 -27.84 -1.53
CA VAL A 27 11.99 -27.20 -2.06
C VAL A 27 12.33 -26.44 -3.34
N LEU A 28 11.54 -26.61 -4.39
CA LEU A 28 11.58 -25.77 -5.59
C LEU A 28 10.62 -24.57 -5.38
N ALA A 29 11.16 -23.38 -5.53
CA ALA A 29 10.43 -22.14 -5.38
C ALA A 29 10.43 -21.30 -6.66
N GLY A 30 10.11 -20.02 -6.55
CA GLY A 30 10.18 -19.05 -7.64
C GLY A 30 9.18 -19.29 -8.77
N SER A 31 9.48 -18.74 -9.95
CA SER A 31 8.57 -18.73 -11.10
C SER A 31 8.29 -20.14 -11.67
N ARG A 32 9.21 -21.09 -11.46
CA ARG A 32 9.08 -22.47 -11.94
C ARG A 32 8.13 -23.31 -11.10
N ALA A 33 7.95 -22.97 -9.82
CA ALA A 33 6.99 -23.65 -8.96
C ALA A 33 5.52 -23.24 -9.28
N VAL A 34 5.30 -22.04 -9.78
CA VAL A 34 3.95 -21.50 -10.06
C VAL A 34 3.56 -21.49 -11.54
N ALA A 35 4.27 -22.24 -12.40
CA ALA A 35 4.02 -22.34 -13.84
C ALA A 35 3.98 -21.00 -14.60
N THR A 36 4.58 -19.93 -14.04
CA THR A 36 4.73 -18.61 -14.68
C THR A 36 6.11 -18.42 -15.32
N SER A 37 6.91 -19.51 -15.37
CA SER A 37 8.27 -19.48 -15.91
C SER A 37 8.28 -19.27 -17.41
N ASP A 38 9.26 -18.51 -17.89
CA ASP A 38 9.68 -18.45 -19.29
C ASP A 38 10.95 -19.30 -19.50
N ARG A 39 11.43 -19.35 -20.77
CA ARG A 39 12.62 -20.14 -21.12
C ARG A 39 13.92 -19.69 -20.44
N GLY A 40 13.95 -18.46 -19.91
CA GLY A 40 15.10 -17.88 -19.21
C GLY A 40 14.96 -17.87 -17.70
N SER A 41 13.91 -18.47 -17.14
CA SER A 41 13.72 -18.48 -15.68
C SER A 41 14.69 -19.43 -14.99
N ASP A 42 15.29 -18.97 -13.90
CA ASP A 42 16.19 -19.70 -13.03
C ASP A 42 15.43 -20.76 -12.22
N PHE A 43 16.15 -21.72 -11.63
CA PHE A 43 15.62 -22.61 -10.62
C PHE A 43 16.03 -22.12 -9.23
N ASP A 44 15.06 -21.75 -8.42
CA ASP A 44 15.25 -21.37 -7.01
C ASP A 44 15.06 -22.62 -6.13
N LEU A 45 16.14 -23.14 -5.56
CA LEU A 45 16.10 -24.27 -4.61
C LEU A 45 16.31 -23.74 -3.19
N TYR A 46 15.42 -24.13 -2.28
CA TYR A 46 15.59 -23.88 -0.85
C TYR A 46 15.90 -25.17 -0.13
N VAL A 47 17.04 -25.19 0.54
CA VAL A 47 17.50 -26.31 1.38
C VAL A 47 17.28 -25.92 2.85
N TYR A 48 16.29 -26.53 3.46
CA TYR A 48 16.01 -26.33 4.89
C TYR A 48 16.80 -27.32 5.72
N ALA A 49 17.72 -26.81 6.54
CA ALA A 49 18.63 -27.65 7.34
C ALA A 49 18.74 -27.12 8.77
N VAL A 50 18.81 -28.03 9.75
CA VAL A 50 18.93 -27.71 11.18
C VAL A 50 20.33 -27.23 11.59
N CYS A 51 21.32 -27.44 10.72
CA CYS A 51 22.65 -26.86 10.85
C CYS A 51 23.26 -26.67 9.45
N GLU A 52 24.40 -25.98 9.39
CA GLU A 52 25.04 -25.62 8.14
C GLU A 52 25.35 -26.84 7.27
N VAL A 53 25.06 -26.74 5.98
CA VAL A 53 25.48 -27.71 4.96
C VAL A 53 26.95 -27.48 4.65
N PRO A 54 27.85 -28.48 4.82
CA PRO A 54 29.29 -28.27 4.69
C PRO A 54 29.70 -27.71 3.34
N ILE A 55 30.52 -26.68 3.33
CA ILE A 55 31.03 -26.01 2.13
C ILE A 55 31.72 -26.99 1.17
N GLU A 56 32.53 -27.90 1.71
CA GLU A 56 33.25 -28.90 0.89
C GLU A 56 32.30 -29.89 0.20
N PHE A 57 31.18 -30.25 0.83
CA PHE A 57 30.13 -31.03 0.19
C PHE A 57 29.51 -30.25 -0.97
N ARG A 58 29.19 -28.96 -0.78
CA ARG A 58 28.62 -28.10 -1.80
C ARG A 58 29.57 -27.93 -2.99
N ARG A 59 30.85 -27.68 -2.75
CA ARG A 59 31.89 -27.61 -3.78
C ARG A 59 32.02 -28.89 -4.58
N THR A 60 32.03 -30.04 -3.91
CA THR A 60 32.10 -31.35 -4.57
C THR A 60 30.85 -31.61 -5.44
N LEU A 61 29.68 -31.21 -4.95
CA LEU A 61 28.40 -31.42 -5.62
C LEU A 61 28.23 -30.56 -6.87
N LEU A 62 28.57 -29.26 -6.78
CA LEU A 62 28.33 -28.25 -7.81
C LEU A 62 29.51 -28.06 -8.76
N GLY A 63 30.74 -28.34 -8.31
CA GLY A 63 31.96 -28.23 -9.10
C GLY A 63 32.55 -26.81 -9.16
N GLU A 64 33.59 -26.64 -9.98
CA GLU A 64 34.42 -25.43 -10.00
C GLU A 64 33.70 -24.20 -10.59
N ASN A 65 32.60 -24.38 -11.29
CA ASN A 65 31.85 -23.29 -11.94
C ASN A 65 30.74 -22.69 -11.03
N ALA A 66 30.70 -23.11 -9.77
CA ALA A 66 29.72 -22.62 -8.81
C ALA A 66 30.34 -21.51 -7.94
N GLU A 67 29.56 -20.46 -7.71
CA GLU A 67 29.84 -19.50 -6.66
C GLU A 67 29.31 -20.06 -5.34
N ILE A 68 30.21 -20.47 -4.45
CA ILE A 68 29.86 -21.14 -3.19
C ILE A 68 29.97 -20.15 -2.02
N ASP A 69 28.98 -20.21 -1.11
CA ASP A 69 28.89 -19.38 0.09
C ASP A 69 28.69 -17.88 -0.23
N ASN A 70 27.90 -17.62 -1.26
CA ASN A 70 27.42 -16.29 -1.54
C ASN A 70 26.49 -15.82 -0.41
N ARG A 71 26.77 -14.65 0.18
CA ARG A 71 26.02 -14.10 1.33
C ARG A 71 25.48 -12.70 1.05
N PHE A 72 25.34 -12.31 -0.24
CA PHE A 72 24.84 -10.99 -0.59
C PHE A 72 23.40 -10.77 -0.16
N TRP A 73 22.54 -11.76 -0.39
CA TRP A 73 21.12 -11.69 -0.05
C TRP A 73 20.79 -12.66 1.10
N GLU A 74 21.09 -13.92 0.93
CA GLU A 74 20.91 -15.01 1.87
C GLU A 74 22.12 -15.94 1.72
N PRO A 75 22.44 -16.80 2.71
CA PRO A 75 23.44 -17.83 2.53
C PRO A 75 23.05 -18.75 1.39
N GLY A 76 23.85 -18.80 0.34
CA GLY A 76 23.49 -19.54 -0.88
C GLY A 76 24.66 -19.89 -1.76
N ASP A 77 24.36 -20.64 -2.80
CA ASP A 77 25.25 -20.97 -3.90
C ASP A 77 24.56 -20.63 -5.23
N GLU A 78 25.28 -20.00 -6.14
CA GLU A 78 24.84 -19.76 -7.49
C GLU A 78 25.60 -20.66 -8.46
N TRP A 79 24.87 -21.32 -9.35
CA TRP A 79 25.47 -22.29 -10.27
C TRP A 79 24.82 -22.25 -11.64
N SER A 80 25.65 -22.31 -12.67
CA SER A 80 25.20 -22.42 -14.05
C SER A 80 25.55 -23.82 -14.57
N ASP A 81 24.53 -24.60 -14.94
CA ASP A 81 24.77 -25.94 -15.53
C ASP A 81 25.54 -25.81 -16.84
N PRO A 82 26.79 -26.31 -16.91
CA PRO A 82 27.62 -26.15 -18.12
C PRO A 82 27.03 -26.88 -19.35
N SER A 83 26.15 -27.83 -19.14
CA SER A 83 25.58 -28.63 -20.23
C SER A 83 24.32 -28.00 -20.84
N THR A 84 23.59 -27.21 -20.09
CA THR A 84 22.30 -26.62 -20.48
C THR A 84 22.30 -25.10 -20.45
N GLY A 85 23.23 -24.46 -19.73
CA GLY A 85 23.26 -23.02 -19.43
C GLY A 85 22.19 -22.60 -18.43
N THR A 86 21.51 -23.57 -17.78
CA THR A 86 20.45 -23.28 -16.82
C THR A 86 21.05 -22.73 -15.52
N GLN A 87 20.52 -21.60 -15.06
CA GLN A 87 20.88 -21.02 -13.75
C GLN A 87 20.11 -21.70 -12.64
N ILE A 88 20.81 -21.99 -11.54
CA ILE A 88 20.25 -22.61 -10.33
C ILE A 88 20.78 -21.84 -9.13
N ASP A 89 19.86 -21.26 -8.37
CA ASP A 89 20.13 -20.54 -7.13
C ASP A 89 19.72 -21.42 -5.96
N ILE A 90 20.64 -21.70 -5.06
CA ILE A 90 20.43 -22.58 -3.91
C ILE A 90 20.57 -21.74 -2.64
N MET A 91 19.48 -21.62 -1.88
CA MET A 91 19.45 -20.89 -0.62
C MET A 91 19.33 -21.85 0.55
N TYR A 92 20.17 -21.63 1.57
CA TYR A 92 20.21 -22.46 2.79
C TYR A 92 19.52 -21.71 3.92
N ARG A 93 18.43 -22.30 4.45
CA ARG A 93 17.58 -21.68 5.46
C ARG A 93 17.40 -22.57 6.67
N SER A 94 17.34 -21.98 7.86
CA SER A 94 16.94 -22.75 9.03
C SER A 94 15.42 -22.93 9.06
N PRO A 95 14.93 -24.09 9.55
CA PRO A 95 13.49 -24.32 9.73
C PRO A 95 12.87 -23.29 10.66
N GLU A 96 13.54 -22.94 11.75
CA GLU A 96 13.04 -21.98 12.75
C GLU A 96 12.84 -20.59 12.12
N TRP A 97 13.74 -20.19 11.22
CA TRP A 97 13.63 -18.89 10.56
C TRP A 97 12.36 -18.78 9.72
N ILE A 98 12.06 -19.78 8.88
CA ILE A 98 10.86 -19.71 8.03
C ILE A 98 9.55 -19.87 8.83
N GLU A 99 9.58 -20.70 9.89
CA GLU A 99 8.47 -20.81 10.82
C GLU A 99 8.19 -19.47 11.50
N GLU A 100 9.23 -18.76 11.91
CA GLU A 100 9.12 -17.43 12.50
C GLU A 100 8.58 -16.39 11.50
N GLN A 101 9.00 -16.42 10.22
CA GLN A 101 8.42 -15.55 9.19
C GLN A 101 6.90 -15.77 9.04
N LEU A 102 6.44 -17.02 9.08
CA LEU A 102 5.00 -17.32 9.05
C LEU A 102 4.30 -16.88 10.34
N ASN A 103 4.90 -17.10 11.50
CA ASN A 103 4.32 -16.68 12.79
C ASN A 103 4.16 -15.16 12.87
N ARG A 104 5.11 -14.39 12.36
CA ARG A 104 5.01 -12.92 12.29
C ARG A 104 3.71 -12.48 11.59
N VAL A 105 3.42 -13.04 10.41
CA VAL A 105 2.27 -12.61 9.61
C VAL A 105 0.98 -13.29 10.01
N LEU A 106 0.97 -14.60 10.26
CA LEU A 106 -0.25 -15.37 10.48
C LEU A 106 -0.74 -15.36 11.94
N SER A 107 0.18 -15.29 12.90
CA SER A 107 -0.16 -15.34 14.33
C SER A 107 -0.11 -13.97 15.00
N ARG A 108 0.96 -13.19 14.76
CA ARG A 108 1.14 -11.86 15.37
C ARG A 108 0.61 -10.73 14.51
N HIS A 109 0.29 -10.97 13.23
CA HIS A 109 -0.21 -9.97 12.27
C HIS A 109 0.72 -8.75 12.14
N GLU A 110 2.03 -8.98 12.15
CA GLU A 110 3.04 -7.93 12.04
C GLU A 110 3.24 -7.53 10.58
N ALA A 111 3.06 -6.23 10.28
CA ALA A 111 3.29 -5.65 8.98
C ALA A 111 4.69 -5.03 8.85
N ALA A 112 5.27 -5.12 7.65
CA ALA A 112 6.47 -4.39 7.24
C ALA A 112 6.13 -3.20 6.33
N LEU A 113 7.12 -2.42 5.90
CA LEU A 113 7.00 -1.44 4.82
C LEU A 113 7.32 -2.13 3.50
N GLY A 114 6.27 -2.60 2.82
CA GLY A 114 6.37 -3.42 1.62
C GLY A 114 6.70 -4.90 1.92
N TYR A 115 6.30 -5.76 1.00
CA TYR A 115 6.64 -7.19 0.97
C TYR A 115 6.26 -8.00 2.22
N THR A 116 5.29 -7.56 3.02
CA THR A 116 4.93 -8.17 4.32
C THR A 116 4.71 -9.67 4.23
N THR A 117 4.05 -10.15 3.18
CA THR A 117 3.58 -11.54 3.07
C THR A 117 4.33 -12.36 2.03
N CYS A 118 5.49 -11.90 1.53
CA CYS A 118 6.25 -12.62 0.48
C CYS A 118 6.69 -14.01 0.89
N PHE A 119 7.16 -14.19 2.13
CA PHE A 119 7.55 -15.52 2.59
C PHE A 119 6.35 -16.45 2.78
N TRP A 120 5.20 -15.92 3.18
CA TRP A 120 3.96 -16.70 3.20
C TRP A 120 3.58 -17.16 1.79
N TYR A 121 3.57 -16.25 0.79
CA TYR A 121 3.34 -16.62 -0.61
C TYR A 121 4.30 -17.72 -1.06
N ASN A 122 5.58 -17.53 -0.79
CA ASN A 122 6.64 -18.43 -1.19
C ASN A 122 6.42 -19.84 -0.63
N VAL A 123 6.16 -19.96 0.69
CA VAL A 123 5.90 -21.27 1.32
C VAL A 123 4.70 -21.99 0.68
N VAL A 124 3.60 -21.28 0.48
CA VAL A 124 2.35 -21.90 0.00
C VAL A 124 2.45 -22.35 -1.47
N HIS A 125 3.24 -21.64 -2.29
CA HIS A 125 3.32 -21.88 -3.73
C HIS A 125 4.56 -22.66 -4.17
N SER A 126 5.46 -23.01 -3.26
CA SER A 126 6.63 -23.83 -3.57
C SER A 126 6.30 -25.32 -3.62
N GLU A 127 7.10 -26.09 -4.36
CA GLU A 127 6.98 -27.53 -4.51
C GLU A 127 8.00 -28.25 -3.62
N ALA A 128 7.55 -29.09 -2.68
CA ALA A 128 8.44 -29.93 -1.89
C ALA A 128 8.97 -31.08 -2.74
N LEU A 129 10.27 -31.07 -3.04
CA LEU A 129 10.95 -32.12 -3.80
C LEU A 129 11.46 -33.25 -2.88
N PHE A 130 11.80 -32.91 -1.63
CA PHE A 130 12.22 -33.84 -0.59
C PHE A 130 11.67 -33.36 0.75
N ASP A 131 10.88 -34.16 1.43
CA ASP A 131 10.29 -33.86 2.74
C ASP A 131 9.85 -35.17 3.44
N PRO A 132 10.80 -36.01 3.85
CA PRO A 132 10.50 -37.36 4.34
C PRO A 132 9.78 -37.39 5.68
N ARG A 133 9.75 -36.27 6.42
CA ARG A 133 9.05 -36.11 7.70
C ARG A 133 7.78 -35.31 7.61
N SER A 134 7.38 -34.91 6.38
CA SER A 134 6.23 -34.02 6.12
C SER A 134 6.26 -32.67 6.84
N TRP A 135 7.46 -32.23 7.27
CA TRP A 135 7.65 -30.94 7.98
C TRP A 135 7.25 -29.76 7.09
N TYR A 136 7.72 -29.74 5.83
CA TYR A 136 7.39 -28.65 4.91
C TYR A 136 5.92 -28.69 4.51
N GLN A 137 5.36 -29.88 4.33
CA GLN A 137 3.93 -30.05 4.07
C GLN A 137 3.06 -29.51 5.22
N GLU A 138 3.46 -29.73 6.48
CA GLU A 138 2.78 -29.15 7.64
C GLU A 138 2.91 -27.64 7.65
N LEU A 139 4.09 -27.09 7.31
CA LEU A 139 4.30 -25.66 7.17
C LEU A 139 3.38 -25.04 6.09
N GLN A 140 3.26 -25.70 4.94
CA GLN A 140 2.32 -25.28 3.89
C GLN A 140 0.86 -25.34 4.35
N ASN A 141 0.46 -26.37 5.09
CA ASN A 141 -0.89 -26.49 5.62
C ASN A 141 -1.23 -25.37 6.60
N ARG A 142 -0.26 -24.97 7.43
CA ARG A 142 -0.39 -23.77 8.30
C ARG A 142 -0.56 -22.49 7.49
N GLY A 143 0.07 -22.39 6.31
CA GLY A 143 -0.05 -21.25 5.40
C GLY A 143 -1.34 -21.25 4.56
N ARG A 144 -2.01 -22.39 4.37
CA ARG A 144 -3.23 -22.51 3.56
C ARG A 144 -4.48 -22.16 4.38
N VAL A 145 -4.49 -20.95 4.89
CA VAL A 145 -5.59 -20.39 5.70
C VAL A 145 -6.22 -19.19 5.02
N ALA A 146 -7.44 -18.83 5.44
CA ALA A 146 -8.04 -17.57 5.00
C ALA A 146 -7.15 -16.39 5.41
N TYR A 147 -7.09 -15.38 4.55
CA TYR A 147 -6.28 -14.19 4.82
C TYR A 147 -6.77 -13.49 6.09
N PRO A 148 -5.93 -13.29 7.13
CA PRO A 148 -6.39 -12.74 8.39
C PRO A 148 -6.77 -11.25 8.25
N GLU A 149 -7.99 -10.88 8.64
CA GLU A 149 -8.44 -9.49 8.59
C GLU A 149 -7.61 -8.55 9.48
N ARG A 150 -7.09 -9.06 10.60
CA ARG A 150 -6.16 -8.28 11.46
C ARG A 150 -4.85 -7.97 10.74
N LEU A 151 -4.31 -8.91 9.97
CA LEU A 151 -3.11 -8.69 9.15
C LEU A 151 -3.41 -7.68 8.04
N ARG A 152 -4.55 -7.82 7.34
CA ARG A 152 -5.01 -6.87 6.32
C ARG A 152 -5.01 -5.44 6.86
N HIS A 153 -5.65 -5.26 8.01
CA HIS A 153 -5.71 -3.95 8.67
C HIS A 153 -4.32 -3.45 9.07
N ALA A 154 -3.47 -4.31 9.66
CA ALA A 154 -2.11 -3.94 10.07
C ALA A 154 -1.25 -3.49 8.88
N ILE A 155 -1.32 -4.18 7.73
CA ILE A 155 -0.61 -3.81 6.51
C ILE A 155 -1.05 -2.44 6.01
N VAL A 156 -2.36 -2.22 5.93
CA VAL A 156 -2.89 -0.92 5.49
C VAL A 156 -2.47 0.20 6.44
N MET A 157 -2.63 0.01 7.74
CA MET A 157 -2.26 1.01 8.75
C MET A 157 -0.76 1.31 8.79
N LYS A 158 0.08 0.37 8.38
CA LYS A 158 1.54 0.55 8.28
C LYS A 158 1.96 1.27 7.00
N ASN A 159 1.39 0.90 5.86
CA ASN A 159 1.84 1.32 4.53
C ASN A 159 1.10 2.54 3.97
N TRP A 160 -0.20 2.71 4.25
CA TRP A 160 -0.97 3.83 3.71
C TRP A 160 -0.50 5.22 4.18
N PRO A 161 -0.18 5.46 5.49
CA PRO A 161 0.23 6.79 5.93
C PRO A 161 1.55 7.26 5.28
N VAL A 162 2.46 6.34 4.98
CA VAL A 162 3.76 6.68 4.38
C VAL A 162 3.67 7.02 2.90
N LEU A 163 2.56 6.70 2.21
CA LEU A 163 2.37 7.10 0.82
C LEU A 163 2.30 8.63 0.69
N ARG A 164 1.39 9.29 1.45
CA ARG A 164 1.11 10.74 1.33
C ARG A 164 0.77 11.45 2.65
N ARG A 165 0.33 10.74 3.68
CA ARG A 165 -0.30 11.35 4.87
C ARG A 165 0.68 11.86 5.91
N ASN A 166 1.78 11.17 6.13
CA ASN A 166 2.78 11.57 7.12
C ASN A 166 3.62 12.74 6.62
N HIS A 167 4.15 13.53 7.56
CA HIS A 167 5.07 14.64 7.23
C HIS A 167 6.29 14.14 6.43
N SER A 168 6.85 12.97 6.77
CA SER A 168 7.95 12.32 6.03
C SER A 168 7.45 11.26 5.03
N SER A 169 6.26 11.45 4.43
CA SER A 169 5.73 10.53 3.42
C SER A 169 6.61 10.47 2.17
N TYR A 170 6.51 9.38 1.42
CA TYR A 170 7.24 9.24 0.15
C TYR A 170 6.91 10.37 -0.83
N ARG A 171 5.63 10.73 -0.95
CA ARG A 171 5.20 11.85 -1.79
C ARG A 171 5.94 13.14 -1.45
N HIS A 172 6.03 13.50 -0.16
CA HIS A 172 6.73 14.70 0.29
C HIS A 172 8.24 14.60 0.07
N GLN A 173 8.86 13.45 0.34
CA GLN A 173 10.28 13.23 0.10
C GLN A 173 10.63 13.29 -1.39
N ILE A 174 9.75 12.81 -2.28
CA ILE A 174 9.91 12.93 -3.74
C ILE A 174 9.85 14.39 -4.15
N GLU A 175 8.90 15.17 -3.63
CA GLU A 175 8.80 16.61 -3.90
C GLU A 175 10.08 17.38 -3.52
N ILE A 176 10.64 17.10 -2.34
CA ILE A 176 11.91 17.69 -1.90
C ILE A 176 13.05 17.28 -2.83
N ALA A 177 13.13 16.02 -3.24
CA ALA A 177 14.18 15.52 -4.13
C ALA A 177 14.07 16.15 -5.54
N LEU A 178 12.85 16.28 -6.07
CA LEU A 178 12.59 16.96 -7.36
C LEU A 178 13.04 18.43 -7.32
N ASN A 179 12.70 19.15 -6.24
CA ASN A 179 13.10 20.55 -6.06
C ASN A 179 14.62 20.75 -5.98
N ARG A 180 15.36 19.70 -5.58
CA ARG A 180 16.84 19.69 -5.55
C ARG A 180 17.47 19.18 -6.84
N GLY A 181 16.69 18.66 -7.79
CA GLY A 181 17.20 17.98 -8.98
C GLY A 181 17.89 16.64 -8.66
N ASP A 182 17.64 16.04 -7.49
CA ASP A 182 18.25 14.78 -7.05
C ASP A 182 17.44 13.58 -7.60
N ILE A 183 17.75 13.22 -8.86
CA ILE A 183 17.04 12.15 -9.56
C ILE A 183 17.24 10.77 -8.91
N VAL A 184 18.38 10.51 -8.29
CA VAL A 184 18.66 9.24 -7.61
C VAL A 184 17.75 9.09 -6.39
N SER A 185 17.64 10.14 -5.58
CA SER A 185 16.74 10.15 -4.43
C SER A 185 15.28 10.00 -4.85
N VAL A 186 14.87 10.61 -5.97
CA VAL A 186 13.53 10.42 -6.56
C VAL A 186 13.26 8.94 -6.83
N GLN A 187 14.18 8.26 -7.55
CA GLN A 187 14.00 6.85 -7.91
C GLN A 187 13.91 5.94 -6.68
N HIS A 188 14.76 6.14 -5.69
CA HIS A 188 14.69 5.37 -4.44
C HIS A 188 13.34 5.53 -3.73
N ARG A 189 12.78 6.75 -3.72
CA ARG A 189 11.49 7.00 -3.07
C ARG A 189 10.30 6.47 -3.86
N VAL A 190 10.37 6.52 -5.20
CA VAL A 190 9.35 5.91 -6.06
C VAL A 190 9.32 4.40 -5.87
N THR A 191 10.48 3.74 -5.81
CA THR A 191 10.56 2.30 -5.55
C THR A 191 9.95 1.93 -4.20
N ALA A 192 10.30 2.66 -3.13
CA ALA A 192 9.74 2.44 -1.79
C ALA A 192 8.23 2.73 -1.72
N PHE A 193 7.76 3.75 -2.45
CA PHE A 193 6.33 4.06 -2.59
C PHE A 193 5.58 2.90 -3.23
N LEU A 194 6.10 2.36 -4.34
CA LEU A 194 5.48 1.23 -5.03
C LEU A 194 5.48 -0.04 -4.17
N ALA A 195 6.54 -0.31 -3.43
CA ALA A 195 6.58 -1.44 -2.50
C ALA A 195 5.45 -1.36 -1.46
N SER A 196 5.22 -0.18 -0.86
CA SER A 196 4.12 0.03 0.08
C SER A 196 2.74 -0.01 -0.59
N PHE A 197 2.61 0.53 -1.82
CA PHE A 197 1.37 0.46 -2.59
C PHE A 197 0.97 -0.99 -2.88
N PHE A 198 1.90 -1.82 -3.36
CA PHE A 198 1.61 -3.22 -3.67
C PHE A 198 1.29 -4.05 -2.43
N ASP A 199 1.93 -3.75 -1.30
CA ASP A 199 1.60 -4.42 -0.03
C ASP A 199 0.14 -4.15 0.39
N ILE A 200 -0.31 -2.88 0.25
CA ILE A 200 -1.72 -2.50 0.46
C ILE A 200 -2.62 -3.23 -0.54
N TRP A 201 -2.27 -3.23 -1.82
CA TRP A 201 -3.07 -3.86 -2.87
C TRP A 201 -3.32 -5.33 -2.58
N PHE A 202 -2.26 -6.12 -2.32
CA PHE A 202 -2.39 -7.54 -2.03
C PHE A 202 -3.16 -7.82 -0.74
N ALA A 203 -3.00 -6.96 0.27
CA ALA A 203 -3.80 -7.05 1.50
C ALA A 203 -5.30 -6.81 1.23
N LEU A 204 -5.66 -5.84 0.38
CA LEU A 204 -7.03 -5.59 -0.03
C LEU A 204 -7.64 -6.75 -0.81
N GLU A 205 -6.86 -7.35 -1.71
CA GLU A 205 -7.24 -8.55 -2.46
C GLU A 205 -7.26 -9.84 -1.62
N ARG A 206 -6.84 -9.78 -0.36
CA ARG A 206 -6.70 -10.96 0.53
C ARG A 206 -5.83 -12.05 -0.09
N LYS A 207 -4.74 -11.63 -0.73
CA LYS A 207 -3.75 -12.50 -1.35
C LYS A 207 -2.37 -12.23 -0.76
N PRO A 208 -1.56 -13.24 -0.45
CA PRO A 208 -0.17 -13.01 -0.10
C PRO A 208 0.60 -12.36 -1.27
N HIS A 209 1.49 -11.43 -0.96
CA HIS A 209 2.31 -10.69 -1.93
C HIS A 209 3.32 -11.63 -2.62
N PRO A 210 3.35 -11.74 -3.97
CA PRO A 210 4.16 -12.72 -4.68
C PRO A 210 5.66 -12.39 -4.79
N GLY A 211 6.08 -11.18 -4.37
CA GLY A 211 7.42 -10.64 -4.60
C GLY A 211 7.40 -9.51 -5.63
N GLU A 212 8.57 -9.11 -6.11
CA GLU A 212 8.72 -7.90 -6.94
C GLU A 212 8.47 -8.12 -8.45
N LYS A 213 8.49 -9.37 -8.92
CA LYS A 213 8.42 -9.69 -10.35
C LYS A 213 6.98 -9.66 -10.87
N ARG A 214 6.77 -9.07 -12.05
CA ARG A 214 5.49 -9.12 -12.80
C ARG A 214 4.28 -8.52 -12.06
N LEU A 215 4.48 -7.57 -11.15
CA LEU A 215 3.44 -7.00 -10.30
C LEU A 215 2.25 -6.43 -11.07
N LEU A 216 2.49 -5.82 -12.24
CA LEU A 216 1.39 -5.29 -13.08
C LEU A 216 0.40 -6.35 -13.55
N SER A 217 0.82 -7.62 -13.69
CA SER A 217 -0.09 -8.70 -14.08
C SER A 217 -1.13 -9.05 -13.01
N HIS A 218 -0.96 -8.57 -11.79
CA HIS A 218 -1.88 -8.76 -10.68
C HIS A 218 -2.87 -7.60 -10.49
N LEU A 219 -2.76 -6.55 -11.31
CA LEU A 219 -3.63 -5.38 -11.25
C LEU A 219 -4.70 -5.45 -12.36
N PRO A 220 -5.96 -5.13 -12.08
CA PRO A 220 -6.95 -4.84 -13.11
C PRO A 220 -6.81 -3.39 -13.61
N GLU A 221 -7.46 -3.06 -14.74
CA GLU A 221 -7.70 -1.66 -15.07
C GLU A 221 -8.70 -1.03 -14.07
N PRO A 222 -8.53 0.26 -13.69
CA PRO A 222 -7.56 1.23 -14.24
C PRO A 222 -6.20 1.24 -13.49
N TRP A 223 -5.94 0.36 -12.55
CA TRP A 223 -4.73 0.35 -11.70
C TRP A 223 -3.43 0.15 -12.50
N VAL A 224 -3.48 -0.73 -13.53
CA VAL A 224 -2.33 -0.92 -14.44
C VAL A 224 -1.94 0.41 -15.09
N SER A 225 -2.93 1.14 -15.62
CA SER A 225 -2.69 2.44 -16.28
C SER A 225 -2.16 3.49 -15.31
N LEU A 226 -2.65 3.54 -14.07
CA LEU A 226 -2.16 4.47 -13.04
C LEU A 226 -0.70 4.19 -12.66
N VAL A 227 -0.35 2.92 -12.43
CA VAL A 227 1.03 2.54 -12.07
C VAL A 227 1.98 2.78 -13.25
N ARG A 228 1.58 2.47 -14.50
CA ARG A 228 2.38 2.80 -15.70
C ARG A 228 2.62 4.30 -15.82
N ALA A 229 1.57 5.10 -15.74
CA ALA A 229 1.68 6.56 -15.81
C ALA A 229 2.64 7.11 -14.75
N LEU A 230 2.67 6.53 -13.55
CA LEU A 230 3.61 6.91 -12.50
C LEU A 230 5.05 6.49 -12.83
N THR A 231 5.27 5.27 -13.31
CA THR A 231 6.62 4.74 -13.60
C THR A 231 7.25 5.35 -14.84
N GLU A 232 6.44 5.84 -15.77
CA GLU A 232 6.85 6.49 -17.01
C GLU A 232 6.83 8.03 -16.91
N ALA A 233 6.49 8.58 -15.74
CA ALA A 233 6.30 10.00 -15.53
C ALA A 233 7.60 10.81 -15.67
N SER A 234 7.48 11.98 -16.28
CA SER A 234 8.54 12.99 -16.21
C SER A 234 8.62 13.62 -14.82
N PRO A 235 9.74 14.24 -14.45
CA PRO A 235 9.85 14.98 -13.18
C PRO A 235 8.73 15.99 -12.96
N GLY A 236 8.23 16.64 -14.02
CA GLY A 236 7.17 17.65 -13.94
C GLY A 236 5.76 17.09 -13.72
N THR A 237 5.53 15.82 -14.01
CA THR A 237 4.21 15.16 -13.88
C THR A 237 4.15 14.11 -12.79
N LEU A 238 5.29 13.71 -12.23
CA LEU A 238 5.38 12.59 -11.28
C LEU A 238 4.48 12.75 -10.06
N LEU A 239 4.47 13.93 -9.43
CA LEU A 239 3.63 14.17 -8.25
C LEU A 239 2.13 14.07 -8.55
N THR A 240 1.71 14.51 -9.73
CA THR A 240 0.32 14.39 -10.19
C THR A 240 -0.10 12.91 -10.30
N HIS A 241 0.77 12.05 -10.85
CA HIS A 241 0.48 10.62 -10.97
C HIS A 241 0.51 9.91 -9.62
N ILE A 242 1.42 10.30 -8.71
CA ILE A 242 1.42 9.82 -7.33
C ILE A 242 0.11 10.17 -6.64
N ASP A 243 -0.32 11.42 -6.71
CA ASP A 243 -1.55 11.89 -6.07
C ASP A 243 -2.77 11.16 -6.64
N ALA A 244 -2.86 10.97 -7.97
CA ALA A 244 -3.94 10.22 -8.61
C ALA A 244 -4.01 8.76 -8.14
N LEU A 245 -2.85 8.07 -8.03
CA LEU A 245 -2.82 6.69 -7.54
C LEU A 245 -3.25 6.62 -6.06
N VAL A 246 -2.79 7.54 -5.21
CA VAL A 246 -3.17 7.58 -3.79
C VAL A 246 -4.65 7.90 -3.62
N ASP A 247 -5.23 8.79 -4.43
CA ASP A 247 -6.67 9.09 -4.39
C ASP A 247 -7.51 7.83 -4.69
N CYS A 248 -7.09 7.01 -5.67
CA CYS A 248 -7.73 5.73 -5.94
C CYS A 248 -7.56 4.72 -4.78
N VAL A 249 -6.39 4.69 -4.13
CA VAL A 249 -6.18 3.87 -2.92
C VAL A 249 -7.11 4.33 -1.80
N ASP A 250 -7.20 5.63 -1.54
CA ASP A 250 -8.09 6.21 -0.52
C ASP A 250 -9.54 5.81 -0.77
N ALA A 251 -10.01 5.93 -2.02
CA ALA A 251 -11.37 5.52 -2.41
C ALA A 251 -11.60 4.02 -2.17
N LYS A 252 -10.64 3.17 -2.57
CA LYS A 252 -10.74 1.72 -2.36
C LYS A 252 -10.75 1.33 -0.88
N LEU A 253 -9.98 2.00 -0.03
CA LEU A 253 -9.97 1.76 1.41
C LEU A 253 -11.30 2.10 2.08
N ILE A 254 -11.99 3.14 1.58
CA ILE A 254 -13.33 3.50 2.02
C ILE A 254 -14.36 2.44 1.55
N GLU A 255 -14.29 2.03 0.28
CA GLU A 255 -15.15 0.99 -0.28
C GLU A 255 -15.05 -0.32 0.50
N GLU A 256 -13.83 -0.72 0.88
CA GLU A 256 -13.54 -1.93 1.67
C GLU A 256 -13.87 -1.79 3.17
N GLY A 257 -14.36 -0.63 3.61
CA GLY A 257 -14.74 -0.38 5.00
C GLY A 257 -13.57 -0.35 5.99
N ILE A 258 -12.31 -0.23 5.51
CA ILE A 258 -11.12 -0.12 6.37
C ILE A 258 -11.11 1.25 7.04
N PHE A 259 -11.47 2.28 6.31
CA PHE A 259 -11.77 3.58 6.86
C PHE A 259 -13.28 3.83 6.77
N ALA A 260 -13.91 4.17 7.88
CA ALA A 260 -15.08 5.00 7.84
C ALA A 260 -14.68 6.25 7.04
N ALA A 261 -15.51 6.69 6.09
CA ALA A 261 -15.20 7.77 5.17
C ALA A 261 -14.23 8.77 5.81
N SER A 262 -12.98 8.83 5.34
CA SER A 262 -11.94 9.64 5.98
C SER A 262 -12.26 11.10 5.66
N GLY A 263 -13.08 11.72 6.50
CA GLY A 263 -13.42 13.11 6.37
C GLY A 263 -12.18 13.96 6.57
N ARG A 264 -11.95 14.90 5.67
CA ARG A 264 -10.99 16.00 5.88
C ARG A 264 -11.79 17.26 6.23
N ILE A 265 -11.26 18.09 7.11
CA ILE A 265 -11.86 19.41 7.31
C ILE A 265 -11.76 20.15 5.96
N GLU A 266 -12.90 20.40 5.35
CA GLU A 266 -13.00 21.17 4.10
C GLU A 266 -12.87 22.67 4.41
N HIS A 267 -13.69 23.16 5.33
CA HIS A 267 -13.60 24.53 5.81
C HIS A 267 -14.10 24.65 7.26
N ALA A 268 -13.75 25.76 7.88
CA ALA A 268 -14.38 26.26 9.07
C ALA A 268 -15.11 27.56 8.71
N ALA A 269 -16.31 27.77 9.23
CA ALA A 269 -17.11 28.93 8.89
C ALA A 269 -17.33 29.83 10.08
N ALA A 270 -17.27 31.15 9.84
CA ALA A 270 -17.49 32.17 10.87
C ALA A 270 -18.42 33.26 10.37
N TRP A 271 -19.34 33.67 11.22
CA TRP A 271 -20.12 34.87 11.03
C TRP A 271 -19.30 36.12 11.34
N VAL A 272 -19.34 37.11 10.45
CA VAL A 272 -18.65 38.37 10.60
C VAL A 272 -19.62 39.54 10.39
N SER A 273 -19.42 40.65 11.11
CA SER A 273 -20.25 41.84 10.97
C SER A 273 -19.95 42.62 9.68
N ASP A 274 -18.72 42.57 9.20
CA ASP A 274 -18.25 43.23 7.99
C ASP A 274 -17.36 42.27 7.20
N LEU A 275 -17.91 41.77 6.08
CA LEU A 275 -17.27 40.77 5.25
C LEU A 275 -16.00 41.30 4.58
N GLU A 276 -16.03 42.50 4.03
CA GLU A 276 -14.90 43.07 3.31
C GLU A 276 -13.74 43.35 4.26
N ARG A 277 -14.02 43.95 5.40
CA ARG A 277 -13.01 44.22 6.44
C ARG A 277 -12.38 42.93 6.97
N ALA A 278 -13.16 41.87 7.16
CA ALA A 278 -12.67 40.59 7.60
C ALA A 278 -11.79 39.94 6.51
N CYS A 279 -12.19 39.97 5.24
CA CYS A 279 -11.39 39.49 4.13
C CYS A 279 -10.05 40.23 4.02
N ASP A 280 -10.06 41.56 4.15
CA ASP A 280 -8.83 42.37 4.13
C ASP A 280 -7.88 42.06 5.26
N PHE A 281 -8.41 41.80 6.47
CA PHE A 281 -7.59 41.35 7.60
C PHE A 281 -6.82 40.05 7.28
N TYR A 282 -7.50 39.01 6.80
CA TYR A 282 -6.85 37.75 6.50
C TYR A 282 -5.90 37.85 5.29
N ARG A 283 -6.24 38.68 4.30
CA ARG A 283 -5.35 38.92 3.15
C ARG A 283 -4.06 39.63 3.61
N GLN A 284 -4.18 40.67 4.42
CA GLN A 284 -3.04 41.48 4.86
C GLN A 284 -2.11 40.72 5.80
N TRP A 285 -2.65 40.04 6.79
CA TRP A 285 -1.86 39.47 7.88
C TRP A 285 -1.45 38.01 7.65
N PHE A 286 -2.20 37.27 6.85
CA PHE A 286 -1.97 35.83 6.63
C PHE A 286 -1.74 35.48 5.17
N GLY A 287 -1.75 36.45 4.26
CA GLY A 287 -1.54 36.22 2.83
C GLY A 287 -2.66 35.37 2.21
N ALA A 288 -3.87 35.41 2.76
CA ALA A 288 -4.98 34.64 2.28
C ALA A 288 -5.40 35.04 0.86
N THR A 289 -5.64 34.07 -0.01
CA THR A 289 -6.30 34.28 -1.29
C THR A 289 -7.81 34.29 -1.07
N ILE A 290 -8.47 35.39 -1.50
CA ILE A 290 -9.91 35.56 -1.35
C ILE A 290 -10.60 35.06 -2.62
N GLY A 291 -11.50 34.09 -2.46
CA GLY A 291 -12.33 33.58 -3.53
C GLY A 291 -13.46 34.55 -3.95
N PRO A 292 -14.25 34.18 -4.97
CA PRO A 292 -15.41 34.96 -5.40
C PRO A 292 -16.41 35.14 -4.27
N LYS A 293 -17.01 36.36 -4.18
CA LYS A 293 -18.07 36.64 -3.23
C LYS A 293 -19.36 35.98 -3.73
N TYR A 294 -19.94 35.13 -2.89
CA TYR A 294 -21.28 34.60 -3.10
C TYR A 294 -22.32 35.54 -2.51
N VAL A 295 -23.37 35.81 -3.25
CA VAL A 295 -24.53 36.61 -2.83
C VAL A 295 -25.78 35.78 -3.06
N SER A 296 -26.51 35.47 -2.00
CA SER A 296 -27.73 34.71 -2.09
C SER A 296 -28.87 35.56 -2.72
N THR A 297 -29.60 34.94 -3.67
CA THR A 297 -30.80 35.57 -4.25
C THR A 297 -32.03 35.34 -3.41
N ALA A 298 -32.02 34.41 -2.48
CA ALA A 298 -33.18 33.97 -1.70
C ALA A 298 -33.27 34.64 -0.33
N ARG A 299 -32.15 35.16 0.21
CA ARG A 299 -32.10 35.78 1.54
C ARG A 299 -30.94 36.78 1.61
N PRO A 300 -30.93 37.73 2.56
CA PRO A 300 -29.83 38.67 2.74
C PRO A 300 -28.60 38.00 3.36
N PHE A 301 -27.90 37.20 2.55
CA PHE A 301 -26.73 36.39 2.92
C PHE A 301 -25.63 36.59 1.92
N THR A 302 -24.41 36.81 2.40
CA THR A 302 -23.20 36.84 1.58
C THR A 302 -22.11 36.02 2.24
N SER A 303 -21.27 35.38 1.44
CA SER A 303 -20.06 34.69 1.94
C SER A 303 -18.90 34.77 0.94
N CYS A 304 -17.70 34.49 1.43
CA CYS A 304 -16.54 34.23 0.61
C CYS A 304 -15.63 33.18 1.29
N PHE A 305 -14.95 32.38 0.47
CA PHE A 305 -13.97 31.43 0.92
C PHE A 305 -12.57 32.02 0.83
N LEU A 306 -11.80 31.81 1.86
CA LEU A 306 -10.40 32.19 1.95
C LEU A 306 -9.53 30.94 1.94
N THR A 307 -8.50 30.96 1.09
CA THR A 307 -7.50 29.90 1.03
C THR A 307 -6.18 30.41 1.61
N LEU A 308 -5.70 29.73 2.62
CA LEU A 308 -4.37 29.91 3.19
C LEU A 308 -3.34 29.03 2.46
N ARG A 309 -2.07 29.17 2.77
CA ARG A 309 -0.99 28.41 2.13
C ARG A 309 -1.18 26.88 2.21
N SER A 310 -1.81 26.40 3.29
CA SER A 310 -2.09 24.99 3.52
C SER A 310 -3.24 24.83 4.51
N GLY A 311 -3.87 23.66 4.54
CA GLY A 311 -4.95 23.32 5.46
C GLY A 311 -6.35 23.53 4.88
N ALA A 312 -7.34 23.54 5.78
CA ALA A 312 -8.74 23.79 5.45
C ALA A 312 -8.96 25.24 5.03
N ARG A 313 -9.98 25.48 4.22
CA ARG A 313 -10.40 26.85 3.89
C ARG A 313 -11.11 27.49 5.08
N LEU A 314 -11.23 28.82 5.05
CA LEU A 314 -12.08 29.58 5.96
C LEU A 314 -13.22 30.20 5.16
N GLU A 315 -14.46 29.95 5.55
CA GLU A 315 -15.62 30.67 5.02
C GLU A 315 -16.00 31.84 5.94
N LEU A 316 -16.01 33.02 5.42
CA LEU A 316 -16.54 34.18 6.11
C LEU A 316 -17.97 34.46 5.60
N MET A 317 -18.90 34.57 6.53
CA MET A 317 -20.32 34.76 6.26
C MET A 317 -20.86 36.03 6.89
N ASN A 318 -21.76 36.68 6.19
CA ASN A 318 -22.45 37.87 6.70
C ASN A 318 -23.95 37.83 6.40
N THR A 319 -24.74 38.14 7.42
CA THR A 319 -26.17 38.40 7.33
C THR A 319 -26.52 39.56 8.26
N PRO A 320 -27.35 40.53 7.86
CA PRO A 320 -27.78 41.61 8.73
C PRO A 320 -28.40 41.08 10.02
N GLY A 321 -27.89 41.55 11.18
CA GLY A 321 -28.39 41.16 12.48
C GLY A 321 -27.77 39.90 13.09
N GLU A 322 -26.94 39.16 12.35
CA GLU A 322 -26.21 38.00 12.88
C GLU A 322 -24.95 38.46 13.65
N ALA A 323 -24.78 37.96 14.87
CA ALA A 323 -23.61 38.27 15.69
C ALA A 323 -22.37 37.50 15.23
N PRO A 324 -21.16 38.09 15.28
CA PRO A 324 -19.92 37.41 14.99
C PRO A 324 -19.71 36.19 15.89
N ARG A 325 -19.51 35.00 15.31
CA ARG A 325 -19.24 33.72 16.01
C ARG A 325 -18.79 32.66 15.04
N MET A 326 -18.24 31.56 15.53
CA MET A 326 -18.07 30.36 14.75
C MET A 326 -19.46 29.82 14.36
N ALA A 327 -19.60 29.36 13.13
CA ALA A 327 -20.88 28.87 12.62
C ALA A 327 -20.91 27.32 12.54
N HIS A 328 -19.95 26.72 11.86
CA HIS A 328 -19.85 25.30 11.69
C HIS A 328 -18.44 24.85 11.29
N ILE A 329 -18.20 23.56 11.32
CA ILE A 329 -17.06 22.90 10.68
C ILE A 329 -17.62 22.01 9.57
N ALA A 330 -17.00 22.04 8.39
CA ALA A 330 -17.36 21.17 7.28
C ALA A 330 -16.31 20.09 7.08
N VAL A 331 -16.77 18.85 6.94
CA VAL A 331 -15.94 17.66 6.68
C VAL A 331 -16.28 17.12 5.31
N SER A 332 -15.32 17.14 4.39
CA SER A 332 -15.49 16.58 3.05
C SER A 332 -15.17 15.08 3.04
N LEU A 333 -16.02 14.32 2.36
CA LEU A 333 -15.89 12.89 2.11
C LEU A 333 -15.50 12.57 0.66
N GLY A 334 -15.38 13.59 -0.19
CA GLY A 334 -14.91 13.47 -1.57
C GLY A 334 -15.94 12.94 -2.58
N SER A 335 -17.12 12.49 -2.17
CA SER A 335 -18.18 12.10 -3.10
C SER A 335 -19.58 12.15 -2.47
N ARG A 336 -20.62 12.36 -3.32
CA ARG A 336 -22.03 12.38 -2.91
C ARG A 336 -22.46 11.06 -2.27
N ASP A 337 -22.05 9.93 -2.88
CA ASP A 337 -22.37 8.60 -2.37
C ASP A 337 -21.77 8.36 -0.98
N ALA A 338 -20.59 8.91 -0.68
CA ALA A 338 -19.99 8.82 0.67
C ALA A 338 -20.79 9.64 1.69
N VAL A 339 -21.28 10.82 1.31
CA VAL A 339 -22.17 11.64 2.15
C VAL A 339 -23.44 10.88 2.46
N ASP A 340 -24.12 10.34 1.45
CA ASP A 340 -25.38 9.61 1.62
C ASP A 340 -25.21 8.37 2.49
N ARG A 341 -24.17 7.58 2.27
CA ARG A 341 -23.86 6.39 3.09
C ARG A 341 -23.58 6.77 4.55
N LEU A 342 -22.73 7.76 4.80
CA LEU A 342 -22.39 8.16 6.17
C LEU A 342 -23.61 8.73 6.89
N VAL A 343 -24.38 9.62 6.28
CA VAL A 343 -25.60 10.20 6.86
C VAL A 343 -26.64 9.13 7.14
N GLY A 344 -26.79 8.15 6.23
CA GLY A 344 -27.64 6.99 6.45
C GLY A 344 -27.22 6.15 7.65
N ALA A 345 -25.93 5.87 7.80
CA ALA A 345 -25.37 5.17 8.95
C ALA A 345 -25.54 5.95 10.27
N MET A 346 -25.26 7.26 10.26
CA MET A 346 -25.46 8.15 11.40
C MET A 346 -26.92 8.18 11.86
N ARG A 347 -27.85 8.28 10.92
CA ARG A 347 -29.31 8.23 11.21
C ARG A 347 -29.70 6.90 11.85
N ALA A 348 -29.21 5.78 11.30
CA ALA A 348 -29.47 4.45 11.87
C ALA A 348 -28.88 4.29 13.29
N ALA A 349 -27.78 4.99 13.59
CA ALA A 349 -27.14 5.04 14.91
C ALA A 349 -27.77 6.06 15.87
N GLY A 350 -28.84 6.78 15.46
CA GLY A 350 -29.53 7.76 16.31
C GLY A 350 -28.89 9.14 16.37
N VAL A 351 -27.94 9.44 15.48
CA VAL A 351 -27.36 10.79 15.37
C VAL A 351 -28.40 11.76 14.81
N THR A 352 -28.51 12.95 15.40
CA THR A 352 -29.45 13.98 14.95
C THR A 352 -29.00 14.56 13.62
N ILE A 353 -29.81 14.40 12.58
CA ILE A 353 -29.63 14.98 11.25
C ILE A 353 -30.39 16.31 11.23
N ALA A 354 -29.64 17.42 11.29
CA ALA A 354 -30.22 18.76 11.29
C ALA A 354 -30.74 19.17 9.90
N ARG A 355 -30.07 18.70 8.85
CA ARG A 355 -30.49 18.88 7.43
C ARG A 355 -30.07 17.68 6.59
N ASP A 356 -31.00 17.15 5.81
CA ASP A 356 -30.75 16.06 4.88
C ASP A 356 -29.80 16.43 3.75
N PRO A 357 -29.14 15.44 3.11
CA PRO A 357 -28.28 15.66 1.97
C PRO A 357 -29.03 16.41 0.84
N ARG A 358 -28.43 17.49 0.35
CA ARG A 358 -28.98 18.36 -0.69
C ARG A 358 -27.90 19.11 -1.44
N ILE A 359 -28.23 19.66 -2.60
CA ILE A 359 -27.40 20.68 -3.27
C ILE A 359 -27.75 22.04 -2.69
N THR A 360 -26.73 22.79 -2.29
CA THR A 360 -26.86 24.16 -1.78
C THR A 360 -26.81 25.20 -2.91
N GLY A 361 -27.19 26.42 -2.62
CA GLY A 361 -27.22 27.50 -3.61
C GLY A 361 -25.85 27.91 -4.15
N ASP A 362 -24.78 27.59 -3.43
CA ASP A 362 -23.37 27.78 -3.79
C ASP A 362 -22.73 26.52 -4.42
N GLY A 363 -23.54 25.48 -4.63
CA GLY A 363 -23.17 24.30 -5.43
C GLY A 363 -22.62 23.12 -4.65
N TYR A 364 -22.50 23.18 -3.32
CA TYR A 364 -22.11 22.04 -2.51
C TYR A 364 -23.20 20.98 -2.44
N TYR A 365 -22.79 19.72 -2.39
CA TYR A 365 -23.63 18.63 -1.94
C TYR A 365 -23.30 18.32 -0.48
N GLU A 366 -24.22 18.61 0.42
CA GLU A 366 -23.98 18.53 1.84
C GLU A 366 -25.18 18.06 2.64
N ALA A 367 -24.93 17.56 3.83
CA ALA A 367 -25.87 17.37 4.93
C ALA A 367 -25.36 18.10 6.16
N VAL A 368 -26.23 18.40 7.12
CA VAL A 368 -25.83 18.96 8.41
C VAL A 368 -26.28 18.03 9.52
N VAL A 369 -25.34 17.65 10.38
CA VAL A 369 -25.59 16.83 11.57
C VAL A 369 -25.17 17.57 12.83
N ASN A 370 -25.67 17.12 13.99
CA ASN A 370 -25.18 17.60 15.27
C ASN A 370 -24.14 16.61 15.81
N ASP A 371 -23.04 17.12 16.35
CA ASP A 371 -22.14 16.32 17.17
C ASP A 371 -22.74 16.01 18.54
N THR A 372 -21.97 15.34 19.41
CA THR A 372 -22.40 14.93 20.76
C THR A 372 -22.69 16.13 21.68
N GLU A 373 -22.16 17.30 21.37
CA GLU A 373 -22.33 18.55 22.13
C GLU A 373 -23.34 19.49 21.47
N GLY A 374 -23.95 19.08 20.35
CA GLY A 374 -24.93 19.88 19.60
C GLY A 374 -24.31 20.89 18.63
N ASN A 375 -23.00 20.83 18.35
CA ASN A 375 -22.39 21.70 17.36
C ASN A 375 -22.80 21.24 15.95
N LEU A 376 -22.95 22.21 15.03
CA LEU A 376 -23.25 21.93 13.64
C LEU A 376 -22.00 21.46 12.90
N LEU A 377 -22.12 20.28 12.32
CA LEU A 377 -21.11 19.65 11.46
C LEU A 377 -21.72 19.46 10.08
N GLU A 378 -21.13 20.06 9.06
CA GLU A 378 -21.47 19.81 7.67
C GLU A 378 -20.69 18.62 7.15
N ILE A 379 -21.40 17.72 6.46
CA ILE A 379 -20.79 16.56 5.77
C ILE A 379 -20.93 16.84 4.28
N THR A 380 -19.81 17.06 3.59
CA THR A 380 -19.83 17.52 2.20
C THR A 380 -19.12 16.55 1.25
N ALA A 381 -19.44 16.63 -0.06
CA ALA A 381 -18.81 15.87 -1.12
C ALA A 381 -17.49 16.49 -1.58
#